data_0837230a2e35442f154e5d1aef71fef9
#
_entry.id   0837230a2e35442f154e5d1aef71fef9
#
_cell.length_a   1.000
_cell.length_b   1.000
_cell.length_c   1.000
_cell.angle_alpha   90.00
_cell.angle_beta   90.00
_cell.angle_gamma   90.00
#
_symmetry.space_group_name_H-M   'P 1'
#
loop_
_entity.id
_entity.type
_entity.pdbx_description
1 polymer ?
#
loop_
_entity_poly.entity_id
_entity_poly.type
_entity_poly.pdbx_seq_one_letter_code
_entity_poly.pdbx_strand_id
1 'polypeptide(L)'
;MKRLLWIGSPFFSDALSSCGWDAVARHNFEHAAVFGWHDLVRIAGFEPDVLVVADKSRAPYVLGVEDFPCLTVFYSVDSHIHSWQPYYAQAFDVCIASLRDHLPRFAGPYLPADRVWWSPAFAWAQDAPEPQTAKDMDCVFVGTVNANLPCRTAFLEKCRSGLPELQIVTGSYRHLYARAQVVLNHCEHGDLNFRVFEALGCGSCLVTPRIGHGLTDIFAEGEHMLCYGADTADSGSIVDAATAAGEAVAQVRYLLENPDVAARMGQAALACIDGGHRAVHRARTFSDKVRALLISDPQCVARRRGRAAAIRKDYLRLPYLHWAEELRSTGLSEAYLAAAKGEFGLTGRE
;
A
#
# COMPACT_ATOMS: atom_id res chain seq x y z
N MET A 1 -28.48 -2.35 -5.41
CA MET A 1 -27.55 -1.22 -5.56
C MET A 1 -26.77 -1.08 -4.25
N LYS A 2 -25.49 -0.75 -4.31
CA LYS A 2 -24.59 -0.83 -3.13
C LYS A 2 -23.87 0.48 -2.89
N ARG A 3 -23.86 0.93 -1.63
CA ARG A 3 -23.21 2.17 -1.15
C ARG A 3 -21.92 1.82 -0.42
N LEU A 4 -20.84 2.52 -0.73
CA LEU A 4 -19.53 2.26 -0.17
C LEU A 4 -19.02 3.45 0.64
N LEU A 5 -18.47 3.16 1.82
CA LEU A 5 -17.64 4.11 2.56
C LEU A 5 -16.18 3.66 2.50
N TRP A 6 -15.30 4.55 2.09
CA TRP A 6 -13.85 4.41 2.18
C TRP A 6 -13.31 5.35 3.25
N ILE A 7 -12.64 4.83 4.27
CA ILE A 7 -12.01 5.63 5.32
C ILE A 7 -10.51 5.32 5.41
N GLY A 8 -9.70 6.36 5.57
CA GLY A 8 -8.23 6.27 5.64
C GLY A 8 -7.55 6.85 4.42
N SER A 9 -6.35 6.33 4.09
CA SER A 9 -5.59 6.81 2.93
C SER A 9 -6.37 6.62 1.62
N PRO A 10 -6.35 7.60 0.72
CA PRO A 10 -7.26 7.60 -0.44
C PRO A 10 -6.96 6.48 -1.44
N PHE A 11 -5.68 6.13 -1.65
CA PHE A 11 -5.25 5.12 -2.63
C PHE A 11 -6.07 5.20 -3.93
N PHE A 12 -6.71 4.08 -4.37
CA PHE A 12 -7.51 4.06 -5.60
C PHE A 12 -9.00 4.45 -5.39
N SER A 13 -9.37 4.98 -4.21
CA SER A 13 -10.78 5.29 -3.89
C SER A 13 -11.42 6.30 -4.85
N ASP A 14 -10.64 7.24 -5.41
CA ASP A 14 -11.15 8.23 -6.36
C ASP A 14 -11.69 7.58 -7.64
N ALA A 15 -11.06 6.49 -8.08
CA ALA A 15 -11.48 5.75 -9.26
C ALA A 15 -12.75 4.91 -9.05
N LEU A 16 -13.18 4.67 -7.79
CA LEU A 16 -14.37 3.88 -7.49
C LEU A 16 -15.68 4.52 -8.00
N SER A 17 -15.72 5.84 -8.13
CA SER A 17 -16.90 6.55 -8.63
C SER A 17 -17.30 6.11 -10.05
N SER A 18 -16.34 5.63 -10.85
CA SER A 18 -16.58 5.10 -12.21
C SER A 18 -16.86 3.59 -12.25
N CYS A 19 -16.90 2.92 -11.07
CA CYS A 19 -17.02 1.46 -10.99
C CYS A 19 -18.44 0.97 -10.69
N GLY A 20 -19.48 1.79 -10.90
CA GLY A 20 -20.90 1.40 -10.77
C GLY A 20 -21.36 1.17 -9.33
N TRP A 21 -20.85 1.94 -8.37
CA TRP A 21 -21.39 2.09 -7.03
C TRP A 21 -22.49 3.16 -7.04
N ASP A 22 -23.56 2.99 -6.25
CA ASP A 22 -24.65 3.98 -6.18
C ASP A 22 -24.20 5.25 -5.46
N ALA A 23 -23.38 5.08 -4.43
CA ALA A 23 -22.72 6.15 -3.73
C ALA A 23 -21.35 5.68 -3.22
N VAL A 24 -20.37 6.57 -3.28
CA VAL A 24 -19.04 6.39 -2.69
C VAL A 24 -18.75 7.60 -1.80
N ALA A 25 -18.79 7.39 -0.49
CA ALA A 25 -18.30 8.36 0.49
C ALA A 25 -16.82 8.06 0.77
N ARG A 26 -16.03 9.11 0.95
CA ARG A 26 -14.59 9.03 1.25
C ARG A 26 -14.26 9.96 2.40
N HIS A 27 -13.50 9.44 3.37
CA HIS A 27 -13.05 10.23 4.50
C HIS A 27 -11.57 9.97 4.78
N ASN A 28 -10.74 10.95 4.45
CA ASN A 28 -9.35 11.00 4.84
C ASN A 28 -9.21 12.00 5.99
N PHE A 29 -8.63 11.56 7.11
CA PHE A 29 -8.45 12.39 8.31
C PHE A 29 -6.97 12.52 8.64
N GLU A 30 -6.56 13.67 9.16
CA GLU A 30 -5.16 13.96 9.47
C GLU A 30 -4.85 13.82 10.97
N HIS A 31 -5.81 14.15 11.84
CA HIS A 31 -5.61 14.08 13.28
C HIS A 31 -5.85 12.67 13.82
N ALA A 32 -5.25 12.37 14.96
CA ALA A 32 -5.49 11.11 15.65
C ALA A 32 -6.97 11.00 16.06
N ALA A 33 -7.65 9.96 15.57
CA ALA A 33 -9.07 9.73 15.82
C ALA A 33 -9.35 8.22 15.78
N VAL A 34 -10.43 7.83 16.45
CA VAL A 34 -11.01 6.49 16.35
C VAL A 34 -12.49 6.60 16.02
N PHE A 35 -13.01 5.64 15.27
CA PHE A 35 -14.37 5.67 14.72
C PHE A 35 -15.09 4.35 15.05
N GLY A 36 -16.31 4.48 15.57
CA GLY A 36 -17.27 3.39 15.66
C GLY A 36 -18.31 3.45 14.54
N TRP A 37 -19.25 2.52 14.54
CA TRP A 37 -20.28 2.42 13.49
C TRP A 37 -21.08 3.73 13.31
N HIS A 38 -21.54 4.34 14.37
CA HIS A 38 -22.33 5.58 14.31
C HIS A 38 -21.55 6.76 13.72
N ASP A 39 -20.26 6.85 14.03
CA ASP A 39 -19.39 7.87 13.45
C ASP A 39 -19.26 7.68 11.95
N LEU A 40 -19.07 6.43 11.51
CA LEU A 40 -18.93 6.09 10.09
C LEU A 40 -20.22 6.36 9.30
N VAL A 41 -21.38 6.03 9.86
CA VAL A 41 -22.69 6.35 9.24
C VAL A 41 -22.89 7.85 9.12
N ARG A 42 -22.55 8.61 10.17
CA ARG A 42 -22.62 10.07 10.15
C ARG A 42 -21.69 10.69 9.12
N ILE A 43 -20.45 10.20 9.02
CA ILE A 43 -19.46 10.63 8.04
C ILE A 43 -19.92 10.34 6.61
N ALA A 44 -20.47 9.16 6.38
CA ALA A 44 -20.95 8.75 5.05
C ALA A 44 -22.23 9.49 4.63
N GLY A 45 -23.07 9.87 5.59
CA GLY A 45 -24.43 10.38 5.36
C GLY A 45 -25.43 9.26 5.00
N PHE A 46 -25.03 8.00 5.10
CA PHE A 46 -25.86 6.82 4.87
C PHE A 46 -25.27 5.60 5.58
N GLU A 47 -26.06 4.55 5.77
CA GLU A 47 -25.53 3.25 6.19
C GLU A 47 -24.82 2.58 5.01
N PRO A 48 -23.50 2.33 5.08
CA PRO A 48 -22.77 1.69 3.99
C PRO A 48 -23.12 0.20 3.90
N ASP A 49 -23.24 -0.31 2.68
CA ASP A 49 -23.28 -1.75 2.38
C ASP A 49 -21.88 -2.36 2.42
N VAL A 50 -20.86 -1.54 2.12
CA VAL A 50 -19.45 -1.93 2.12
C VAL A 50 -18.62 -0.84 2.79
N LEU A 51 -17.82 -1.23 3.78
CA LEU A 51 -16.84 -0.38 4.45
C LEU A 51 -15.44 -0.83 4.05
N VAL A 52 -14.62 0.09 3.54
CA VAL A 52 -13.18 -0.11 3.37
C VAL A 52 -12.43 0.70 4.40
N VAL A 53 -11.62 0.03 5.20
CA VAL A 53 -10.67 0.63 6.14
C VAL A 53 -9.29 0.56 5.52
N ALA A 54 -8.79 1.68 5.02
CA ALA A 54 -7.53 1.75 4.28
C ALA A 54 -6.37 2.15 5.21
N ASP A 55 -5.25 1.47 5.09
CA ASP A 55 -4.05 1.71 5.89
C ASP A 55 -3.65 3.20 5.92
N LYS A 56 -3.27 3.68 7.09
CA LYS A 56 -2.72 5.03 7.31
C LYS A 56 -1.38 5.00 8.04
N SER A 57 -0.75 3.83 8.10
CA SER A 57 0.53 3.63 8.80
C SER A 57 0.50 4.11 10.25
N ARG A 58 -0.60 3.84 10.97
CA ARG A 58 -0.83 4.21 12.38
C ARG A 58 -1.66 3.15 13.08
N ALA A 59 -1.89 3.31 14.39
CA ALA A 59 -2.77 2.46 15.20
C ALA A 59 -4.14 2.20 14.51
N PRO A 60 -4.81 1.06 14.78
CA PRO A 60 -6.15 0.77 14.28
C PRO A 60 -7.12 1.91 14.67
N TYR A 61 -7.77 2.51 13.70
CA TYR A 61 -8.63 3.68 13.94
C TYR A 61 -10.13 3.42 13.73
N VAL A 62 -10.50 2.24 13.24
CA VAL A 62 -11.89 1.77 13.25
C VAL A 62 -11.99 0.65 14.27
N LEU A 63 -12.81 0.84 15.30
CA LEU A 63 -12.94 -0.08 16.43
C LEU A 63 -14.32 -0.73 16.41
N GLY A 64 -14.41 -2.00 16.86
CA GLY A 64 -15.66 -2.77 16.89
C GLY A 64 -16.09 -3.29 15.51
N VAL A 65 -15.21 -3.27 14.52
CA VAL A 65 -15.50 -3.65 13.12
C VAL A 65 -16.01 -5.07 12.97
N GLU A 66 -15.65 -5.97 13.87
CA GLU A 66 -16.10 -7.36 13.91
C GLU A 66 -17.63 -7.49 14.05
N ASP A 67 -18.30 -6.42 14.53
CA ASP A 67 -19.74 -6.41 14.79
C ASP A 67 -20.56 -5.59 13.78
N PHE A 68 -19.90 -4.90 12.84
CA PHE A 68 -20.58 -3.99 11.91
C PHE A 68 -21.53 -4.74 10.97
N PRO A 69 -22.71 -4.13 10.62
CA PRO A 69 -23.75 -4.80 9.85
C PRO A 69 -23.52 -4.78 8.32
N CYS A 70 -22.37 -4.41 7.85
CA CYS A 70 -21.99 -4.32 6.43
C CYS A 70 -20.81 -5.22 6.08
N LEU A 71 -20.53 -5.43 4.80
CA LEU A 71 -19.30 -6.06 4.36
C LEU A 71 -18.12 -5.16 4.73
N THR A 72 -17.10 -5.73 5.36
CA THR A 72 -15.91 -4.99 5.81
C THR A 72 -14.66 -5.46 5.10
N VAL A 73 -13.86 -4.52 4.62
CA VAL A 73 -12.62 -4.75 3.90
C VAL A 73 -11.48 -3.97 4.59
N PHE A 74 -10.41 -4.65 4.94
CA PHE A 74 -9.16 -4.01 5.38
C PHE A 74 -8.20 -3.93 4.21
N TYR A 75 -7.68 -2.74 3.90
CA TYR A 75 -6.63 -2.57 2.89
C TYR A 75 -5.30 -2.25 3.57
N SER A 76 -4.43 -3.25 3.62
CA SER A 76 -3.10 -3.20 4.22
C SER A 76 -2.05 -2.85 3.17
N VAL A 77 -1.25 -1.83 3.43
CA VAL A 77 -0.11 -1.42 2.60
C VAL A 77 1.20 -1.62 3.36
N ASP A 78 1.25 -1.18 4.62
CA ASP A 78 2.47 -1.14 5.43
C ASP A 78 2.63 -2.36 6.37
N SER A 79 2.23 -3.55 5.90
CA SER A 79 2.35 -4.80 6.66
C SER A 79 3.79 -5.21 6.98
N HIS A 80 4.78 -4.63 6.29
CA HIS A 80 6.21 -4.81 6.56
C HIS A 80 6.67 -3.99 7.77
N ILE A 81 5.96 -2.93 8.13
CA ILE A 81 6.24 -2.06 9.29
C ILE A 81 5.36 -2.43 10.48
N HIS A 82 4.09 -2.77 10.23
CA HIS A 82 3.07 -2.95 11.27
C HIS A 82 2.69 -4.41 11.52
N SER A 83 3.34 -5.06 12.46
CA SER A 83 3.11 -6.46 12.83
C SER A 83 1.71 -6.75 13.39
N TRP A 84 0.96 -5.74 13.85
CA TRP A 84 -0.41 -5.86 14.37
C TRP A 84 -1.47 -6.04 13.27
N GLN A 85 -1.18 -5.65 12.03
CA GLN A 85 -2.16 -5.67 10.94
C GLN A 85 -2.76 -7.05 10.65
N PRO A 86 -2.01 -8.17 10.64
CA PRO A 86 -2.59 -9.50 10.46
C PRO A 86 -3.60 -9.90 11.55
N TYR A 87 -3.39 -9.46 12.78
CA TYR A 87 -4.33 -9.70 13.89
C TYR A 87 -5.61 -8.89 13.70
N TYR A 88 -5.49 -7.62 13.36
CA TYR A 88 -6.62 -6.74 13.11
C TYR A 88 -7.44 -7.19 11.91
N ALA A 89 -6.80 -7.70 10.87
CA ALA A 89 -7.46 -8.20 9.67
C ALA A 89 -8.44 -9.35 9.94
N GLN A 90 -8.24 -10.14 11.02
CA GLN A 90 -9.17 -11.21 11.39
C GLN A 90 -10.59 -10.71 11.74
N ALA A 91 -10.74 -9.39 11.97
CA ALA A 91 -12.03 -8.76 12.25
C ALA A 91 -12.82 -8.37 10.99
N PHE A 92 -12.26 -8.61 9.80
CA PHE A 92 -12.84 -8.21 8.53
C PHE A 92 -13.34 -9.41 7.70
N ASP A 93 -14.27 -9.15 6.79
CA ASP A 93 -14.74 -10.15 5.83
C ASP A 93 -13.71 -10.40 4.72
N VAL A 94 -12.90 -9.39 4.40
CA VAL A 94 -11.86 -9.42 3.36
C VAL A 94 -10.65 -8.61 3.83
N CYS A 95 -9.45 -9.08 3.51
CA CYS A 95 -8.24 -8.29 3.57
C CYS A 95 -7.64 -8.14 2.17
N ILE A 96 -7.24 -6.94 1.81
CA ILE A 96 -6.42 -6.67 0.64
C ILE A 96 -5.02 -6.34 1.14
N ALA A 97 -3.99 -7.02 0.64
CA ALA A 97 -2.60 -6.72 0.99
C ALA A 97 -1.80 -6.35 -0.25
N SER A 98 -0.98 -5.29 -0.13
CA SER A 98 -0.13 -4.81 -1.22
C SER A 98 1.07 -5.72 -1.48
N LEU A 99 1.60 -6.36 -0.43
CA LEU A 99 2.78 -7.20 -0.48
C LEU A 99 2.38 -8.68 -0.61
N ARG A 100 2.63 -9.28 -1.78
CA ARG A 100 2.21 -10.65 -2.12
C ARG A 100 2.70 -11.69 -1.10
N ASP A 101 3.96 -11.61 -0.72
CA ASP A 101 4.60 -12.61 0.15
C ASP A 101 4.10 -12.51 1.60
N HIS A 102 3.35 -11.45 1.93
CA HIS A 102 2.68 -11.29 3.21
C HIS A 102 1.25 -11.86 3.25
N LEU A 103 0.65 -12.25 2.11
CA LEU A 103 -0.71 -12.79 2.07
C LEU A 103 -0.94 -13.93 3.08
N PRO A 104 -0.02 -14.93 3.21
CA PRO A 104 -0.21 -16.02 4.18
C PRO A 104 -0.28 -15.56 5.63
N ARG A 105 0.33 -14.41 5.97
CA ARG A 105 0.32 -13.86 7.34
C ARG A 105 -1.05 -13.34 7.76
N PHE A 106 -1.91 -12.99 6.79
CA PHE A 106 -3.25 -12.47 7.03
C PHE A 106 -4.30 -13.59 7.11
N ALA A 107 -4.03 -14.75 6.50
CA ALA A 107 -4.95 -15.88 6.59
C ALA A 107 -5.00 -16.46 7.99
N GLY A 108 -6.21 -16.80 8.45
CA GLY A 108 -6.42 -17.34 9.80
C GLY A 108 -7.82 -17.91 9.99
N PRO A 109 -8.17 -18.26 11.22
CA PRO A 109 -9.43 -18.95 11.51
C PRO A 109 -10.68 -18.11 11.28
N TYR A 110 -10.55 -16.78 11.26
CA TYR A 110 -11.67 -15.87 11.03
C TYR A 110 -11.63 -15.20 9.65
N LEU A 111 -10.45 -15.15 9.03
CA LEU A 111 -10.21 -14.63 7.69
C LEU A 111 -9.52 -15.72 6.84
N PRO A 112 -10.27 -16.55 6.09
CA PRO A 112 -9.68 -17.61 5.29
C PRO A 112 -8.87 -17.08 4.10
N ALA A 113 -7.95 -17.89 3.58
CA ALA A 113 -6.99 -17.47 2.56
C ALA A 113 -7.64 -16.96 1.26
N ASP A 114 -8.79 -17.49 0.86
CA ASP A 114 -9.57 -17.03 -0.31
C ASP A 114 -10.17 -15.62 -0.15
N ARG A 115 -10.13 -15.07 1.08
CA ARG A 115 -10.56 -13.72 1.44
C ARG A 115 -9.39 -12.76 1.63
N VAL A 116 -8.17 -13.22 1.44
CA VAL A 116 -6.96 -12.39 1.44
C VAL A 116 -6.54 -12.17 -0.01
N TRP A 117 -6.72 -10.95 -0.50
CA TRP A 117 -6.51 -10.62 -1.90
C TRP A 117 -5.23 -9.81 -2.11
N TRP A 118 -4.45 -10.18 -3.09
CA TRP A 118 -3.33 -9.36 -3.51
C TRP A 118 -3.80 -8.17 -4.35
N SER A 119 -3.33 -6.97 -3.98
CA SER A 119 -3.47 -5.76 -4.78
C SER A 119 -2.21 -4.91 -4.59
N PRO A 120 -1.21 -5.08 -5.48
CA PRO A 120 0.04 -4.33 -5.39
C PRO A 120 -0.20 -2.84 -5.56
N ALA A 121 0.81 -2.03 -5.24
CA ALA A 121 0.84 -0.60 -5.57
C ALA A 121 0.50 -0.35 -7.06
N PHE A 122 0.33 0.88 -7.44
CA PHE A 122 -0.16 1.28 -8.77
C PHE A 122 0.32 2.69 -9.11
N ALA A 123 0.29 3.02 -10.40
CA ALA A 123 0.48 4.39 -10.86
C ALA A 123 -0.82 5.19 -10.75
N TRP A 124 -0.71 6.44 -10.32
CA TRP A 124 -1.84 7.37 -10.27
C TRP A 124 -2.25 7.82 -11.67
N ALA A 125 -3.45 8.38 -11.79
CA ALA A 125 -3.91 8.92 -13.09
C ALA A 125 -3.00 10.06 -13.59
N GLN A 126 -2.40 10.81 -12.68
CA GLN A 126 -1.52 11.94 -12.96
C GLN A 126 -0.07 11.52 -13.26
N ASP A 127 0.30 10.26 -13.04
CA ASP A 127 1.63 9.74 -13.38
C ASP A 127 1.65 9.48 -14.88
N ALA A 128 2.10 10.45 -15.63
CA ALA A 128 2.11 10.43 -17.08
C ALA A 128 3.42 11.03 -17.62
N PRO A 129 3.88 10.60 -18.78
CA PRO A 129 4.99 11.26 -19.47
C PRO A 129 4.69 12.74 -19.73
N GLU A 130 5.71 13.57 -19.66
CA GLU A 130 5.69 14.96 -20.11
C GLU A 130 6.53 15.09 -21.41
N PRO A 131 5.96 14.83 -22.59
CA PRO A 131 6.73 14.67 -23.85
C PRO A 131 7.53 15.88 -24.26
N GLN A 132 7.16 17.09 -23.78
CA GLN A 132 7.85 18.35 -24.10
C GLN A 132 8.94 18.69 -23.08
N THR A 133 9.07 17.90 -21.99
CA THR A 133 10.07 18.12 -20.95
C THR A 133 11.39 17.51 -21.39
N ALA A 134 12.44 18.33 -21.41
CA ALA A 134 13.79 17.85 -21.72
C ALA A 134 14.30 16.91 -20.64
N LYS A 135 14.99 15.84 -21.03
CA LYS A 135 15.73 14.94 -20.12
C LYS A 135 17.09 15.58 -19.75
N ASP A 136 17.04 16.55 -18.82
CA ASP A 136 18.20 17.34 -18.39
C ASP A 136 18.80 16.90 -17.05
N MET A 137 18.29 15.77 -16.51
CA MET A 137 18.80 15.13 -15.30
C MET A 137 19.23 13.71 -15.63
N ASP A 138 20.48 13.36 -15.35
CA ASP A 138 20.99 12.00 -15.64
C ASP A 138 20.32 10.98 -14.76
N CYS A 139 20.41 11.13 -13.44
CA CYS A 139 19.81 10.18 -12.49
C CYS A 139 19.18 10.90 -11.29
N VAL A 140 18.00 10.43 -10.87
CA VAL A 140 17.32 10.98 -9.69
C VAL A 140 16.82 9.88 -8.75
N PHE A 141 16.99 10.10 -7.46
CA PHE A 141 16.24 9.43 -6.39
C PHE A 141 15.29 10.44 -5.75
N VAL A 142 13.99 10.10 -5.66
CA VAL A 142 13.02 10.94 -4.95
C VAL A 142 12.48 10.19 -3.74
N GLY A 143 12.68 10.75 -2.56
CA GLY A 143 12.20 10.18 -1.31
C GLY A 143 12.84 10.79 -0.08
N THR A 144 12.27 10.52 1.08
CA THR A 144 12.80 10.98 2.36
C THR A 144 14.13 10.30 2.66
N VAL A 145 15.13 11.08 3.06
CA VAL A 145 16.42 10.62 3.55
C VAL A 145 16.68 11.29 4.90
N ASN A 146 16.78 10.49 5.95
CA ASN A 146 17.06 11.00 7.31
C ASN A 146 17.66 9.86 8.17
N ALA A 147 18.01 10.19 9.40
CA ALA A 147 18.64 9.27 10.35
C ALA A 147 17.78 8.04 10.71
N ASN A 148 16.45 8.09 10.51
CA ASN A 148 15.55 6.96 10.76
C ASN A 148 15.53 5.94 9.60
N LEU A 149 16.25 6.23 8.51
CA LEU A 149 16.36 5.40 7.32
C LEU A 149 17.85 5.13 7.01
N PRO A 150 18.57 4.43 7.91
CA PRO A 150 20.02 4.30 7.85
C PRO A 150 20.50 3.50 6.64
N CYS A 151 19.77 2.45 6.23
CA CYS A 151 20.16 1.63 5.06
C CYS A 151 20.06 2.45 3.77
N ARG A 152 18.99 3.21 3.60
CA ARG A 152 18.80 4.13 2.47
C ARG A 152 19.87 5.21 2.43
N THR A 153 20.17 5.82 3.56
CA THR A 153 21.20 6.87 3.66
C THR A 153 22.56 6.31 3.23
N ALA A 154 22.99 5.20 3.82
CA ALA A 154 24.26 4.55 3.49
C ALA A 154 24.35 4.10 2.02
N PHE A 155 23.26 3.53 1.47
CA PHE A 155 23.17 3.12 0.07
C PHE A 155 23.34 4.33 -0.87
N LEU A 156 22.59 5.40 -0.65
CA LEU A 156 22.63 6.59 -1.50
C LEU A 156 23.97 7.34 -1.44
N GLU A 157 24.62 7.39 -0.29
CA GLU A 157 25.97 7.95 -0.13
C GLU A 157 26.98 7.16 -0.97
N LYS A 158 26.90 5.81 -0.95
CA LYS A 158 27.76 4.96 -1.78
C LYS A 158 27.47 5.14 -3.28
N CYS A 159 26.18 5.19 -3.66
CA CYS A 159 25.81 5.48 -5.05
C CYS A 159 26.37 6.81 -5.52
N ARG A 160 26.32 7.89 -4.72
CA ARG A 160 26.89 9.20 -5.08
C ARG A 160 28.40 9.16 -5.32
N SER A 161 29.12 8.30 -4.63
CA SER A 161 30.57 8.14 -4.88
C SER A 161 30.87 7.59 -6.27
N GLY A 162 29.96 6.80 -6.84
CA GLY A 162 30.08 6.23 -8.19
C GLY A 162 29.26 6.99 -9.25
N LEU A 163 28.30 7.82 -8.86
CA LEU A 163 27.41 8.62 -9.71
C LEU A 163 27.34 10.04 -9.14
N PRO A 164 28.34 10.90 -9.39
CA PRO A 164 28.33 12.29 -8.91
C PRO A 164 27.11 13.09 -9.39
N GLU A 165 26.54 12.72 -10.53
CA GLU A 165 25.34 13.28 -11.15
C GLU A 165 24.02 12.86 -10.48
N LEU A 166 24.03 11.88 -9.56
CA LEU A 166 22.84 11.44 -8.83
C LEU A 166 22.25 12.58 -8.00
N GLN A 167 21.05 13.00 -8.36
CA GLN A 167 20.26 13.95 -7.58
C GLN A 167 19.39 13.22 -6.57
N ILE A 168 19.48 13.64 -5.30
CA ILE A 168 18.66 13.10 -4.21
C ILE A 168 17.72 14.19 -3.75
N VAL A 169 16.42 14.02 -3.94
CA VAL A 169 15.39 15.04 -3.72
C VAL A 169 14.29 14.49 -2.83
N THR A 170 13.76 15.33 -1.95
CA THR A 170 12.54 15.04 -1.17
C THR A 170 11.40 15.92 -1.67
N GLY A 171 10.21 15.37 -1.89
CA GLY A 171 9.02 16.11 -2.31
C GLY A 171 8.32 15.54 -3.54
N SER A 172 7.78 16.43 -4.38
CA SER A 172 7.02 16.01 -5.57
C SER A 172 7.94 15.35 -6.62
N TYR A 173 7.55 14.18 -7.08
CA TYR A 173 8.36 13.36 -7.99
C TYR A 173 8.00 13.53 -9.47
N ARG A 174 6.76 13.83 -9.83
CA ARG A 174 6.27 13.74 -11.22
C ARG A 174 7.12 14.51 -12.21
N HIS A 175 7.32 15.79 -11.95
CA HIS A 175 8.16 16.63 -12.81
C HIS A 175 9.63 16.19 -12.82
N LEU A 176 10.15 15.69 -11.68
CA LEU A 176 11.53 15.18 -11.60
C LEU A 176 11.70 13.90 -12.43
N TYR A 177 10.73 12.99 -12.38
CA TYR A 177 10.76 11.76 -13.17
C TYR A 177 10.62 12.06 -14.68
N ALA A 178 9.81 13.04 -15.05
CA ALA A 178 9.73 13.49 -16.45
C ALA A 178 11.09 13.99 -16.99
N ARG A 179 11.91 14.66 -16.15
CA ARG A 179 13.22 15.21 -16.50
C ARG A 179 14.37 14.21 -16.41
N ALA A 180 14.23 13.17 -15.61
CA ALA A 180 15.31 12.21 -15.38
C ALA A 180 15.46 11.23 -16.55
N GLN A 181 16.70 10.91 -16.97
CA GLN A 181 16.98 9.80 -17.88
C GLN A 181 16.77 8.48 -17.17
N VAL A 182 17.24 8.36 -15.92
CA VAL A 182 17.10 7.17 -15.08
C VAL A 182 16.56 7.57 -13.70
N VAL A 183 15.58 6.82 -13.21
CA VAL A 183 15.10 6.90 -11.83
C VAL A 183 15.72 5.76 -11.04
N LEU A 184 16.38 6.09 -9.93
CA LEU A 184 16.89 5.12 -8.97
C LEU A 184 15.88 4.93 -7.84
N ASN A 185 15.50 3.71 -7.55
CA ASN A 185 14.69 3.34 -6.39
C ASN A 185 15.52 2.63 -5.33
N HIS A 186 15.14 2.78 -4.07
CA HIS A 186 15.62 1.99 -2.94
C HIS A 186 14.49 1.77 -1.94
N CYS A 187 14.35 0.54 -1.46
CA CYS A 187 13.33 0.13 -0.49
C CYS A 187 14.03 -0.15 0.84
N GLU A 188 13.73 0.64 1.88
CA GLU A 188 14.36 0.51 3.20
C GLU A 188 14.07 -0.85 3.84
N HIS A 189 12.86 -1.36 3.62
CA HIS A 189 12.35 -2.59 4.26
C HIS A 189 12.06 -3.72 3.28
N GLY A 190 12.54 -3.62 2.03
CA GLY A 190 12.33 -4.63 1.00
C GLY A 190 10.91 -4.68 0.42
N ASP A 191 10.12 -3.64 0.62
CA ASP A 191 8.74 -3.52 0.15
C ASP A 191 8.65 -3.21 -1.36
N LEU A 192 7.65 -3.77 -2.04
CA LEU A 192 7.26 -3.33 -3.39
C LEU A 192 6.46 -2.02 -3.26
N ASN A 193 7.19 -0.90 -3.23
CA ASN A 193 6.64 0.41 -2.95
C ASN A 193 5.98 1.10 -4.16
N PHE A 194 5.24 2.16 -3.90
CA PHE A 194 4.59 2.97 -4.93
C PHE A 194 5.57 3.57 -5.93
N ARG A 195 6.80 3.88 -5.52
CA ARG A 195 7.81 4.54 -6.34
C ARG A 195 8.13 3.76 -7.63
N VAL A 196 8.07 2.43 -7.58
CA VAL A 196 8.21 1.59 -8.79
C VAL A 196 7.12 1.95 -9.81
N PHE A 197 5.87 1.94 -9.39
CA PHE A 197 4.72 2.20 -10.27
C PHE A 197 4.64 3.67 -10.69
N GLU A 198 5.00 4.60 -9.82
CA GLU A 198 5.04 6.04 -10.08
C GLU A 198 6.07 6.37 -11.15
N ALA A 199 7.29 5.83 -11.04
CA ALA A 199 8.35 6.06 -12.03
C ALA A 199 7.97 5.48 -13.41
N LEU A 200 7.52 4.22 -13.44
CA LEU A 200 7.10 3.57 -14.68
C LEU A 200 5.84 4.22 -15.28
N GLY A 201 4.91 4.70 -14.43
CA GLY A 201 3.73 5.45 -14.85
C GLY A 201 4.05 6.82 -15.47
N CYS A 202 5.16 7.43 -15.09
CA CYS A 202 5.70 8.63 -15.71
C CYS A 202 6.51 8.34 -17.00
N GLY A 203 6.62 7.09 -17.41
CA GLY A 203 7.41 6.67 -18.58
C GLY A 203 8.91 6.76 -18.38
N SER A 204 9.38 6.73 -17.11
CA SER A 204 10.80 6.81 -16.78
C SER A 204 11.45 5.44 -16.85
N CYS A 205 12.74 5.39 -17.23
CA CYS A 205 13.56 4.21 -17.06
C CYS A 205 13.91 4.03 -15.58
N LEU A 206 13.73 2.82 -15.03
CA LEU A 206 13.86 2.53 -13.61
C LEU A 206 14.99 1.54 -13.33
N VAL A 207 15.80 1.87 -12.32
CA VAL A 207 16.72 0.94 -11.64
C VAL A 207 16.23 0.75 -10.22
N THR A 208 15.91 -0.48 -9.80
CA THR A 208 15.26 -0.80 -8.52
C THR A 208 15.92 -2.02 -7.86
N PRO A 209 15.87 -2.18 -6.53
CA PRO A 209 16.37 -3.41 -5.94
C PRO A 209 15.56 -4.62 -6.42
N ARG A 210 16.20 -5.77 -6.50
CA ARG A 210 15.52 -7.05 -6.76
C ARG A 210 14.78 -7.45 -5.48
N ILE A 211 13.49 -7.19 -5.46
CA ILE A 211 12.60 -7.46 -4.33
C ILE A 211 11.55 -8.50 -4.72
N GLY A 212 11.06 -9.24 -3.73
CA GLY A 212 9.96 -10.17 -3.88
C GLY A 212 8.61 -9.46 -4.13
N HIS A 213 7.60 -9.92 -3.46
CA HIS A 213 6.25 -9.33 -3.43
C HIS A 213 5.57 -9.22 -4.80
N GLY A 214 6.02 -10.03 -5.78
CA GLY A 214 5.44 -10.08 -7.12
C GLY A 214 6.00 -9.06 -8.10
N LEU A 215 7.14 -8.43 -7.82
CA LEU A 215 7.76 -7.48 -8.74
C LEU A 215 7.95 -8.09 -10.14
N THR A 216 8.56 -9.27 -10.20
CA THR A 216 8.87 -9.97 -11.47
C THR A 216 7.67 -10.67 -12.11
N ASP A 217 6.55 -10.83 -11.40
CA ASP A 217 5.30 -11.28 -12.02
C ASP A 217 4.59 -10.15 -12.77
N ILE A 218 4.91 -8.91 -12.43
CA ILE A 218 4.31 -7.71 -13.04
C ILE A 218 5.23 -7.16 -14.12
N PHE A 219 6.53 -7.05 -13.83
CA PHE A 219 7.50 -6.38 -14.68
C PHE A 219 8.67 -7.33 -15.02
N ALA A 220 8.95 -7.50 -16.31
CA ALA A 220 10.09 -8.27 -16.75
C ALA A 220 11.38 -7.46 -16.60
N GLU A 221 12.37 -8.01 -15.90
CA GLU A 221 13.72 -7.45 -15.81
C GLU A 221 14.38 -7.46 -17.19
N GLY A 222 15.08 -6.37 -17.54
CA GLY A 222 15.70 -6.19 -18.85
C GLY A 222 14.75 -5.63 -19.93
N GLU A 223 13.43 -5.69 -19.72
CA GLU A 223 12.41 -5.15 -20.63
C GLU A 223 11.75 -3.90 -20.06
N HIS A 224 11.30 -3.97 -18.80
CA HIS A 224 10.56 -2.87 -18.14
C HIS A 224 11.42 -2.07 -17.17
N MET A 225 12.47 -2.70 -16.62
CA MET A 225 13.36 -2.09 -15.62
C MET A 225 14.66 -2.89 -15.52
N LEU A 226 15.67 -2.32 -14.86
CA LEU A 226 16.83 -3.08 -14.40
C LEU A 226 16.79 -3.25 -12.89
N CYS A 227 17.24 -4.41 -12.42
CA CYS A 227 17.32 -4.72 -11.00
C CYS A 227 18.76 -4.81 -10.52
N TYR A 228 18.98 -4.47 -9.25
CA TYR A 228 20.24 -4.64 -8.54
C TYR A 228 20.05 -5.40 -7.23
N GLY A 229 21.13 -5.94 -6.69
CA GLY A 229 21.13 -6.75 -5.48
C GLY A 229 20.64 -8.19 -5.69
N ALA A 230 20.88 -9.05 -4.71
CA ALA A 230 20.39 -10.43 -4.74
C ALA A 230 18.89 -10.48 -4.52
N ASP A 231 18.25 -11.56 -4.97
CA ASP A 231 16.85 -11.82 -4.72
C ASP A 231 16.62 -12.00 -3.20
N THR A 232 15.89 -11.09 -2.59
CA THR A 232 15.62 -11.11 -1.14
C THR A 232 14.58 -12.16 -0.76
N ALA A 233 13.87 -12.73 -1.72
CA ALA A 233 12.89 -13.78 -1.47
C ALA A 233 13.53 -15.11 -1.02
N ASP A 234 14.76 -15.40 -1.47
CA ASP A 234 15.43 -16.69 -1.25
C ASP A 234 16.49 -16.69 -0.13
N SER A 235 16.91 -15.53 0.31
CA SER A 235 17.98 -15.48 1.29
C SER A 235 17.65 -14.48 2.39
N GLY A 236 17.38 -14.81 3.57
CA GLY A 236 17.47 -13.88 4.70
C GLY A 236 18.85 -13.18 4.82
N SER A 237 19.58 -13.09 3.72
CA SER A 237 20.90 -12.52 3.52
C SER A 237 20.75 -11.03 3.18
N ILE A 238 21.14 -10.19 4.10
CA ILE A 238 21.40 -8.78 3.88
C ILE A 238 22.53 -8.71 2.85
N VAL A 239 22.19 -8.43 1.59
CA VAL A 239 23.22 -8.07 0.60
C VAL A 239 23.95 -6.86 1.14
N ASP A 240 25.28 -6.94 1.24
CA ASP A 240 26.07 -5.81 1.71
C ASP A 240 25.72 -4.56 0.90
N ALA A 241 25.36 -3.50 1.59
CA ALA A 241 24.95 -2.23 0.98
C ALA A 241 25.98 -1.69 -0.02
N ALA A 242 27.26 -2.06 0.11
CA ALA A 242 28.31 -1.66 -0.82
C ALA A 242 28.19 -2.41 -2.16
N THR A 243 27.96 -3.72 -2.13
CA THR A 243 27.76 -4.54 -3.33
C THR A 243 26.51 -4.11 -4.07
N ALA A 244 25.38 -3.93 -3.37
CA ALA A 244 24.14 -3.46 -3.97
C ALA A 244 24.28 -2.06 -4.60
N ALA A 245 24.99 -1.13 -3.95
CA ALA A 245 25.25 0.19 -4.50
C ALA A 245 26.16 0.12 -5.75
N GLY A 246 27.17 -0.76 -5.75
CA GLY A 246 28.05 -0.97 -6.91
C GLY A 246 27.27 -1.48 -8.13
N GLU A 247 26.37 -2.46 -7.94
CA GLU A 247 25.51 -2.96 -9.01
C GLU A 247 24.53 -1.89 -9.51
N ALA A 248 23.89 -1.14 -8.60
CA ALA A 248 22.98 -0.05 -8.96
C ALA A 248 23.69 1.02 -9.80
N VAL A 249 24.92 1.40 -9.41
CA VAL A 249 25.77 2.33 -10.16
C VAL A 249 26.07 1.80 -11.55
N ALA A 250 26.45 0.52 -11.67
CA ALA A 250 26.74 -0.10 -12.97
C ALA A 250 25.51 -0.12 -13.90
N GLN A 251 24.32 -0.44 -13.36
CA GLN A 251 23.06 -0.43 -14.13
C GLN A 251 22.67 0.98 -14.58
N VAL A 252 22.81 1.98 -13.71
CA VAL A 252 22.52 3.37 -14.07
C VAL A 252 23.48 3.84 -15.16
N ARG A 253 24.80 3.61 -15.02
CA ARG A 253 25.79 3.99 -16.04
C ARG A 253 25.51 3.34 -17.38
N TYR A 254 25.19 2.03 -17.39
CA TYR A 254 24.81 1.34 -18.59
C TYR A 254 23.65 2.02 -19.33
N LEU A 255 22.62 2.46 -18.60
CA LEU A 255 21.46 3.15 -19.18
C LEU A 255 21.80 4.56 -19.67
N LEU A 256 22.66 5.30 -18.96
CA LEU A 256 23.12 6.63 -19.38
C LEU A 256 23.98 6.56 -20.65
N GLU A 257 24.79 5.51 -20.80
CA GLU A 257 25.61 5.24 -22.01
C GLU A 257 24.77 4.71 -23.17
N ASN A 258 23.55 4.18 -22.91
CA ASN A 258 22.64 3.60 -23.89
C ASN A 258 21.23 4.23 -23.83
N PRO A 259 21.08 5.51 -24.18
CA PRO A 259 19.82 6.24 -24.01
C PRO A 259 18.65 5.63 -24.82
N ASP A 260 18.92 5.02 -25.97
CA ASP A 260 17.89 4.32 -26.74
C ASP A 260 17.37 3.07 -26.03
N VAL A 261 18.19 2.37 -25.25
CA VAL A 261 17.77 1.25 -24.41
C VAL A 261 16.88 1.78 -23.29
N ALA A 262 17.32 2.84 -22.60
CA ALA A 262 16.54 3.49 -21.53
C ALA A 262 15.16 3.97 -22.03
N ALA A 263 15.10 4.59 -23.21
CA ALA A 263 13.86 5.06 -23.81
C ALA A 263 12.90 3.91 -24.15
N ARG A 264 13.39 2.84 -24.79
CA ARG A 264 12.55 1.66 -25.09
C ARG A 264 12.04 0.99 -23.81
N MET A 265 12.87 0.86 -22.79
CA MET A 265 12.50 0.28 -21.50
C MET A 265 11.40 1.10 -20.82
N GLY A 266 11.54 2.43 -20.77
CA GLY A 266 10.51 3.31 -20.22
C GLY A 266 9.17 3.21 -20.97
N GLN A 267 9.20 3.09 -22.30
CA GLN A 267 8.00 2.90 -23.13
C GLN A 267 7.33 1.55 -22.89
N ALA A 268 8.09 0.46 -22.82
CA ALA A 268 7.57 -0.88 -22.54
C ALA A 268 6.93 -0.93 -21.14
N ALA A 269 7.61 -0.37 -20.15
CA ALA A 269 7.10 -0.28 -18.78
C ALA A 269 5.81 0.56 -18.67
N LEU A 270 5.75 1.71 -19.36
CA LEU A 270 4.54 2.53 -19.42
C LEU A 270 3.37 1.76 -20.05
N ALA A 271 3.61 1.03 -21.14
CA ALA A 271 2.58 0.20 -21.77
C ALA A 271 2.06 -0.89 -20.80
N CYS A 272 2.94 -1.51 -20.02
CA CYS A 272 2.57 -2.46 -18.95
C CYS A 272 1.71 -1.78 -17.88
N ILE A 273 2.11 -0.60 -17.40
CA ILE A 273 1.33 0.19 -16.42
C ILE A 273 -0.06 0.52 -16.97
N ASP A 274 -0.15 1.01 -18.19
CA ASP A 274 -1.41 1.38 -18.85
C ASP A 274 -2.31 0.16 -19.12
N GLY A 275 -1.71 -0.99 -19.33
CA GLY A 275 -2.41 -2.25 -19.56
C GLY A 275 -3.14 -2.80 -18.33
N GLY A 276 -2.66 -2.51 -17.09
CA GLY A 276 -3.26 -3.15 -15.92
C GLY A 276 -2.87 -2.59 -14.54
N HIS A 277 -2.02 -1.57 -14.45
CA HIS A 277 -1.40 -1.22 -13.17
C HIS A 277 -1.62 0.25 -12.75
N ARG A 278 -2.68 0.89 -13.23
CA ARG A 278 -3.15 2.18 -12.74
C ARG A 278 -4.22 2.03 -11.65
N ALA A 279 -4.44 3.08 -10.86
CA ALA A 279 -5.47 3.16 -9.82
C ALA A 279 -6.85 2.66 -10.30
N VAL A 280 -7.25 3.00 -11.53
CA VAL A 280 -8.53 2.59 -12.11
C VAL A 280 -8.66 1.07 -12.27
N HIS A 281 -7.57 0.38 -12.58
CA HIS A 281 -7.56 -1.08 -12.69
C HIS A 281 -7.73 -1.75 -11.32
N ARG A 282 -7.08 -1.20 -10.28
CA ARG A 282 -7.27 -1.66 -8.89
C ARG A 282 -8.72 -1.46 -8.44
N ALA A 283 -9.29 -0.28 -8.72
CA ALA A 283 -10.68 0.03 -8.39
C ALA A 283 -11.69 -0.91 -9.07
N ARG A 284 -11.49 -1.22 -10.35
CA ARG A 284 -12.33 -2.19 -11.11
C ARG A 284 -12.21 -3.59 -10.52
N THR A 285 -11.00 -4.11 -10.40
CA THR A 285 -10.75 -5.44 -9.84
C THR A 285 -11.33 -5.59 -8.44
N PHE A 286 -11.15 -4.59 -7.58
CA PHE A 286 -11.77 -4.55 -6.26
C PHE A 286 -13.29 -4.62 -6.34
N SER A 287 -13.90 -3.75 -7.15
CA SER A 287 -15.36 -3.65 -7.27
C SER A 287 -15.98 -4.95 -7.78
N ASP A 288 -15.34 -5.59 -8.76
CA ASP A 288 -15.81 -6.86 -9.33
C ASP A 288 -15.70 -8.01 -8.31
N LYS A 289 -14.58 -8.10 -7.60
CA LYS A 289 -14.40 -9.11 -6.53
C LYS A 289 -15.41 -8.94 -5.38
N VAL A 290 -15.64 -7.70 -4.94
CA VAL A 290 -16.62 -7.43 -3.87
C VAL A 290 -18.04 -7.79 -4.32
N ARG A 291 -18.43 -7.45 -5.55
CA ARG A 291 -19.75 -7.83 -6.07
C ARG A 291 -19.91 -9.35 -6.19
N ALA A 292 -18.89 -10.01 -6.74
CA ALA A 292 -18.88 -11.47 -6.82
C ALA A 292 -19.02 -12.11 -5.44
N LEU A 293 -18.32 -11.58 -4.43
CA LEU A 293 -18.41 -12.06 -3.06
C LEU A 293 -19.81 -11.88 -2.46
N LEU A 294 -20.42 -10.71 -2.63
CA LEU A 294 -21.77 -10.42 -2.10
C LEU A 294 -22.84 -11.36 -2.71
N ILE A 295 -22.60 -11.84 -3.93
CA ILE A 295 -23.49 -12.81 -4.59
C ILE A 295 -23.18 -14.24 -4.13
N SER A 296 -21.93 -14.63 -4.10
CA SER A 296 -21.51 -16.02 -3.82
C SER A 296 -21.59 -16.38 -2.34
N ASP A 297 -21.46 -15.40 -1.44
CA ASP A 297 -21.51 -15.61 0.02
C ASP A 297 -22.29 -14.51 0.74
N PRO A 298 -23.62 -14.46 0.58
CA PRO A 298 -24.47 -13.45 1.21
C PRO A 298 -24.50 -13.53 2.74
N GLN A 299 -24.00 -14.63 3.33
CA GLN A 299 -23.96 -14.85 4.77
C GLN A 299 -22.63 -14.44 5.43
N CYS A 300 -21.65 -13.90 4.68
CA CYS A 300 -20.32 -13.59 5.22
C CYS A 300 -20.41 -12.62 6.42
N VAL A 301 -21.19 -11.55 6.30
CA VAL A 301 -21.41 -10.56 7.37
C VAL A 301 -22.04 -11.19 8.62
N ALA A 302 -23.11 -11.98 8.44
CA ALA A 302 -23.78 -12.65 9.57
C ALA A 302 -22.84 -13.65 10.26
N ARG A 303 -22.00 -14.36 9.49
CA ARG A 303 -21.04 -15.31 10.00
C ARG A 303 -19.94 -14.63 10.80
N ARG A 304 -19.37 -13.48 10.33
CA ARG A 304 -18.41 -12.67 11.08
C ARG A 304 -19.02 -12.17 12.36
N ARG A 305 -20.18 -11.53 12.31
CA ARG A 305 -20.88 -11.00 13.48
C ARG A 305 -21.22 -12.08 14.52
N GLY A 306 -21.63 -13.28 14.08
CA GLY A 306 -21.86 -14.41 14.96
C GLY A 306 -20.61 -14.90 15.71
N ARG A 307 -19.42 -14.49 15.25
CA ARG A 307 -18.12 -14.80 15.87
C ARG A 307 -17.43 -13.60 16.53
N ALA A 308 -18.10 -12.43 16.58
CA ALA A 308 -17.50 -11.16 17.02
C ALA A 308 -16.81 -11.27 18.39
N ALA A 309 -17.48 -11.89 19.38
CA ALA A 309 -16.90 -12.08 20.71
C ALA A 309 -15.63 -12.95 20.69
N ALA A 310 -15.59 -14.00 19.88
CA ALA A 310 -14.42 -14.86 19.72
C ALA A 310 -13.28 -14.13 18.98
N ILE A 311 -13.58 -13.44 17.88
CA ILE A 311 -12.62 -12.60 17.14
C ILE A 311 -11.96 -11.59 18.09
N ARG A 312 -12.76 -10.90 18.88
CA ARG A 312 -12.27 -9.90 19.86
C ARG A 312 -11.35 -10.54 20.88
N LYS A 313 -11.77 -11.66 21.49
CA LYS A 313 -11.00 -12.37 22.49
C LYS A 313 -9.66 -12.86 21.95
N ASP A 314 -9.67 -13.46 20.77
CA ASP A 314 -8.54 -14.22 20.26
C ASP A 314 -7.53 -13.33 19.50
N TYR A 315 -8.00 -12.22 18.87
CA TYR A 315 -7.17 -11.43 17.95
C TYR A 315 -7.11 -9.93 18.25
N LEU A 316 -8.19 -9.31 18.76
CA LEU A 316 -8.22 -7.85 18.89
C LEU A 316 -7.87 -7.36 20.29
N ARG A 317 -8.16 -8.14 21.32
CA ARG A 317 -7.99 -7.70 22.70
C ARG A 317 -6.57 -7.27 23.03
N LEU A 318 -5.58 -8.08 22.64
CA LEU A 318 -4.17 -7.75 22.92
C LEU A 318 -3.69 -6.53 22.14
N PRO A 319 -3.91 -6.41 20.79
CA PRO A 319 -3.62 -5.19 20.06
C PRO A 319 -4.31 -3.94 20.65
N TYR A 320 -5.57 -4.04 21.04
CA TYR A 320 -6.26 -2.91 21.63
C TYR A 320 -5.70 -2.50 22.99
N LEU A 321 -5.35 -3.46 23.85
CA LEU A 321 -4.68 -3.17 25.13
C LEU A 321 -3.30 -2.55 24.92
N HIS A 322 -2.54 -3.04 23.94
CA HIS A 322 -1.25 -2.44 23.54
C HIS A 322 -1.42 -0.97 23.15
N TRP A 323 -2.37 -0.66 22.23
CA TRP A 323 -2.60 0.70 21.79
C TRP A 323 -3.21 1.61 22.89
N ALA A 324 -4.00 1.06 23.81
CA ALA A 324 -4.44 1.79 24.97
C ALA A 324 -3.28 2.25 25.85
N GLU A 325 -2.26 1.40 26.03
CA GLU A 325 -1.04 1.75 26.78
C GLU A 325 -0.16 2.74 26.02
N GLU A 326 0.12 2.48 24.73
CA GLU A 326 0.92 3.39 23.89
C GLU A 326 0.34 4.79 23.79
N LEU A 327 -1.00 4.89 23.78
CA LEU A 327 -1.73 6.15 23.65
C LEU A 327 -2.29 6.68 24.98
N ARG A 328 -1.79 6.20 26.13
CA ARG A 328 -2.29 6.55 27.47
C ARG A 328 -2.26 8.04 27.79
N SER A 329 -1.36 8.78 27.16
CA SER A 329 -1.26 10.24 27.30
C SER A 329 -2.23 11.02 26.39
N THR A 330 -3.07 10.30 25.61
CA THR A 330 -4.05 10.89 24.70
C THR A 330 -5.46 10.52 25.14
N GLY A 331 -6.48 11.26 24.70
CA GLY A 331 -7.88 10.92 24.95
C GLY A 331 -8.37 9.65 24.22
N LEU A 332 -7.51 8.95 23.47
CA LEU A 332 -7.87 7.75 22.71
C LEU A 332 -7.75 6.45 23.52
N SER A 333 -6.97 6.43 24.59
CA SER A 333 -6.73 5.24 25.42
C SER A 333 -8.05 4.59 25.90
N GLU A 334 -8.99 5.37 26.37
CA GLU A 334 -10.29 4.88 26.84
C GLU A 334 -11.09 4.17 25.76
N ALA A 335 -11.04 4.67 24.51
CA ALA A 335 -11.71 4.05 23.38
C ALA A 335 -11.16 2.65 23.07
N TYR A 336 -9.81 2.48 23.11
CA TYR A 336 -9.19 1.17 22.93
C TYR A 336 -9.51 0.22 24.11
N LEU A 337 -9.56 0.72 25.35
CA LEU A 337 -9.96 -0.08 26.51
C LEU A 337 -11.41 -0.55 26.38
N ALA A 338 -12.31 0.32 25.95
CA ALA A 338 -13.71 -0.02 25.70
C ALA A 338 -13.81 -1.08 24.58
N ALA A 339 -13.08 -0.89 23.49
CA ALA A 339 -13.04 -1.86 22.39
C ALA A 339 -12.51 -3.23 22.84
N ALA A 340 -11.46 -3.27 23.66
CA ALA A 340 -10.90 -4.53 24.22
C ALA A 340 -11.91 -5.29 25.08
N LYS A 341 -12.87 -4.59 25.71
CA LYS A 341 -13.98 -5.15 26.51
C LYS A 341 -15.20 -5.51 25.66
N GLY A 342 -15.29 -4.99 24.44
CA GLY A 342 -16.46 -5.12 23.57
C GLY A 342 -17.55 -4.09 23.84
N GLU A 343 -17.19 -2.97 24.43
CA GLU A 343 -18.07 -1.84 24.75
C GLU A 343 -18.03 -0.73 23.68
N PHE A 344 -17.47 -1.04 22.49
CA PHE A 344 -17.31 -0.10 21.38
C PHE A 344 -17.98 -0.65 20.10
N GLY A 345 -18.29 0.21 19.17
CA GLY A 345 -18.86 -0.19 17.87
C GLY A 345 -20.32 0.20 17.70
N LEU A 346 -21.25 -0.73 17.90
CA LEU A 346 -22.69 -0.47 17.68
C LEU A 346 -23.39 0.23 18.85
N THR A 347 -22.82 0.11 20.04
CA THR A 347 -23.37 0.80 21.23
C THR A 347 -22.90 2.24 21.25
N GLY A 348 -23.71 3.15 20.67
CA GLY A 348 -23.46 4.59 20.79
C GLY A 348 -23.52 4.99 22.26
N ARG A 349 -22.52 5.73 22.74
CA ARG A 349 -22.73 6.63 23.86
C ARG A 349 -23.41 7.87 23.28
N GLU A 350 -24.62 8.19 23.80
CA GLU A 350 -25.37 9.43 23.58
C GLU A 350 -24.49 10.65 23.87
#